data_380ec1a710ab698f1195c987603a48a5
#
_entry.id   380ec1a710ab698f1195c987603a48a5
#
_cell.length_a   1.000
_cell.length_b   1.000
_cell.length_c   1.000
_cell.angle_alpha   90.00
_cell.angle_beta   90.00
_cell.angle_gamma   90.00
#
_symmetry.space_group_name_H-M   'P 1'
#
loop_
_entity.id
_entity.type
_entity.pdbx_description
1 polymer ?
#
loop_
_entity_poly.entity_id
_entity_poly.type
_entity_poly.pdbx_seq_one_letter_code
_entity_poly.pdbx_strand_id
1 'polypeptide(L)'
;MNNKNNNKNILVIIPARSGSKRIPNKNIRKFLGKPLIAYTLEQALSLEFVGRVIVDTDSPRIAKIAKQCGAEVPFLRPAYLAKDTSRVVDSVLYLLKRLQKEEGYVPTYIILLPATYPLR
;
A
#
# COMPACT_ATOMS: atom_id res chain seq x y z
N MET A 1 -11.81 11.49 25.37
CA MET A 1 -10.80 10.73 24.68
C MET A 1 -10.96 10.90 23.18
N ASN A 2 -9.88 11.15 22.58
CA ASN A 2 -9.92 11.49 21.17
C ASN A 2 -9.57 10.28 20.31
N ASN A 3 -10.57 9.68 19.69
CA ASN A 3 -10.37 8.52 18.85
C ASN A 3 -9.53 8.81 17.62
N LYS A 4 -9.49 10.07 17.18
CA LYS A 4 -8.69 10.44 16.02
C LYS A 4 -7.20 10.19 16.25
N ASN A 5 -6.71 10.42 17.47
CA ASN A 5 -5.31 10.17 17.78
C ASN A 5 -4.97 8.69 17.72
N ASN A 6 -5.90 7.84 18.16
CA ASN A 6 -5.70 6.39 18.09
C ASN A 6 -5.69 5.91 16.65
N ASN A 7 -6.57 6.46 15.82
CA ASN A 7 -6.65 6.05 14.42
C ASN A 7 -5.37 6.38 13.65
N LYS A 8 -4.71 7.50 13.99
CA LYS A 8 -3.49 7.89 13.31
C LYS A 8 -2.35 6.90 13.51
N ASN A 9 -2.45 6.07 14.53
CA ASN A 9 -1.40 5.11 14.85
C ASN A 9 -1.55 3.77 14.12
N ILE A 10 -2.63 3.60 13.38
CA ILE A 10 -2.87 2.36 12.62
C ILE A 10 -2.60 2.63 11.15
N LEU A 11 -1.58 1.97 10.63
CA LEU A 11 -1.17 2.12 9.24
C LEU A 11 -1.49 0.85 8.46
N VAL A 12 -2.25 0.99 7.39
CA VAL A 12 -2.44 -0.10 6.43
C VAL A 12 -1.42 0.07 5.32
N ILE A 13 -0.66 -0.99 5.06
CA ILE A 13 0.30 -1.02 3.96
C ILE A 13 -0.18 -2.04 2.94
N ILE A 14 -0.29 -1.61 1.70
CA ILE A 14 -0.72 -2.46 0.59
C ILE A 14 0.45 -2.58 -0.38
N PRO A 15 1.22 -3.69 -0.35
CA PRO A 15 2.31 -3.88 -1.28
C PRO A 15 1.76 -4.18 -2.68
N ALA A 16 2.31 -3.53 -3.69
CA ALA A 16 1.85 -3.70 -5.06
C ALA A 16 2.97 -3.42 -6.05
N ARG A 17 3.89 -4.37 -6.19
CA ARG A 17 4.99 -4.20 -7.16
C ARG A 17 4.49 -4.38 -8.59
N SER A 18 5.19 -3.76 -9.53
CA SER A 18 4.79 -3.77 -10.94
C SER A 18 5.02 -5.13 -11.60
N GLY A 19 6.11 -5.81 -11.21
CA GLY A 19 6.51 -7.04 -11.88
C GLY A 19 5.79 -8.26 -11.34
N SER A 20 5.48 -9.17 -12.26
CA SER A 20 4.95 -10.47 -11.90
C SER A 20 5.32 -11.42 -13.05
N LYS A 21 5.89 -12.56 -12.70
CA LYS A 21 6.24 -13.53 -13.72
C LYS A 21 5.02 -14.09 -14.43
N ARG A 22 3.93 -14.27 -13.69
CA ARG A 22 2.73 -14.92 -14.24
C ARG A 22 1.81 -13.93 -14.93
N ILE A 23 1.51 -12.84 -14.25
CA ILE A 23 0.54 -11.86 -14.77
C ILE A 23 1.16 -10.48 -14.60
N PRO A 24 1.80 -9.95 -15.65
CA PRO A 24 2.36 -8.60 -15.59
C PRO A 24 1.26 -7.59 -15.25
N ASN A 25 1.57 -6.67 -14.35
CA ASN A 25 0.66 -5.60 -13.96
C ASN A 25 -0.66 -6.12 -13.40
N LYS A 26 -0.64 -7.27 -12.70
CA LYS A 26 -1.88 -7.86 -12.20
C LYS A 26 -2.65 -6.94 -11.27
N ASN A 27 -1.96 -6.06 -10.55
CA ASN A 27 -2.60 -5.18 -9.58
C ASN A 27 -3.48 -4.12 -10.22
N ILE A 28 -3.23 -3.83 -11.50
CA ILE A 28 -4.01 -2.83 -12.22
C ILE A 28 -4.84 -3.44 -13.34
N ARG A 29 -4.85 -4.76 -13.48
CA ARG A 29 -5.77 -5.40 -14.44
C ARG A 29 -7.19 -5.15 -13.99
N LYS A 30 -8.05 -4.89 -14.95
CA LYS A 30 -9.43 -4.57 -14.63
C LYS A 30 -10.25 -5.83 -14.35
N PHE A 31 -11.09 -5.73 -13.36
CA PHE A 31 -12.09 -6.73 -13.03
C PHE A 31 -13.41 -5.98 -12.85
N LEU A 32 -14.41 -6.33 -13.63
CA LEU A 32 -15.70 -5.64 -13.60
C LEU A 32 -15.53 -4.12 -13.78
N GLY A 33 -14.61 -3.74 -14.66
CA GLY A 33 -14.42 -2.33 -15.03
C GLY A 33 -13.50 -1.53 -14.12
N LYS A 34 -12.94 -2.14 -13.08
CA LYS A 34 -12.07 -1.46 -12.12
C LYS A 34 -10.74 -2.19 -11.97
N PRO A 35 -9.62 -1.46 -11.77
CA PRO A 35 -8.35 -2.13 -11.44
C PRO A 35 -8.51 -2.97 -10.17
N LEU A 36 -7.86 -4.12 -10.14
CA LEU A 36 -7.96 -5.02 -8.97
C LEU A 36 -7.60 -4.31 -7.67
N ILE A 37 -6.53 -3.52 -7.70
CA ILE A 37 -6.09 -2.83 -6.49
C ILE A 37 -7.15 -1.87 -5.94
N ALA A 38 -8.00 -1.32 -6.80
CA ALA A 38 -9.01 -0.36 -6.36
C ALA A 38 -10.01 -0.98 -5.38
N TYR A 39 -10.32 -2.27 -5.55
CA TYR A 39 -11.23 -2.96 -4.61
C TYR A 39 -10.63 -3.04 -3.21
N THR A 40 -9.35 -3.39 -3.13
CA THR A 40 -8.67 -3.46 -1.84
C THR A 40 -8.58 -2.08 -1.20
N LEU A 41 -8.28 -1.05 -2.00
CA LEU A 41 -8.17 0.31 -1.50
C LEU A 41 -9.50 0.82 -0.96
N GLU A 42 -10.59 0.55 -1.65
CA GLU A 42 -11.92 0.95 -1.18
C GLU A 42 -12.23 0.30 0.15
N GLN A 43 -11.91 -0.97 0.29
CA GLN A 43 -12.15 -1.68 1.53
C GLN A 43 -11.32 -1.10 2.67
N ALA A 44 -10.02 -0.89 2.44
CA ALA A 44 -9.13 -0.35 3.47
C ALA A 44 -9.56 1.05 3.89
N LEU A 45 -9.91 1.89 2.93
CA LEU A 45 -10.28 3.28 3.21
C LEU A 45 -11.62 3.41 3.91
N SER A 46 -12.46 2.37 3.85
CA SER A 46 -13.75 2.37 4.53
C SER A 46 -13.64 2.04 6.02
N LEU A 47 -12.49 1.56 6.49
CA LEU A 47 -12.30 1.17 7.88
C LEU A 47 -12.07 2.41 8.74
N GLU A 48 -12.98 2.64 9.68
CA GLU A 48 -12.96 3.86 10.50
C GLU A 48 -11.77 3.94 11.43
N PHE A 49 -11.24 2.79 11.83
CA PHE A 49 -10.12 2.77 12.79
C PHE A 49 -8.75 2.95 12.14
N VAL A 50 -8.69 3.05 10.82
CA VAL A 50 -7.42 3.18 10.13
C VAL A 50 -7.04 4.66 10.01
N GLY A 51 -5.80 4.97 10.40
CA GLY A 51 -5.31 6.33 10.29
C GLY A 51 -4.78 6.68 8.92
N ARG A 52 -4.01 5.76 8.32
CA ARG A 52 -3.40 5.98 7.01
C ARG A 52 -3.43 4.71 6.18
N VAL A 53 -3.57 4.87 4.88
CA VAL A 53 -3.47 3.78 3.91
C VAL A 53 -2.38 4.16 2.92
N ILE A 54 -1.32 3.37 2.89
CA ILE A 54 -0.18 3.60 1.99
C ILE A 54 -0.02 2.42 1.05
N VAL A 55 0.10 2.71 -0.24
CA VAL A 55 0.44 1.70 -1.23
C VAL A 55 1.94 1.74 -1.44
N ASP A 56 2.59 0.60 -1.25
CA ASP A 56 4.03 0.43 -1.38
C ASP A 56 4.32 -0.16 -2.76
N THR A 57 4.71 0.69 -3.69
CA THR A 57 4.89 0.27 -5.08
C THR A 57 6.12 0.92 -5.70
N ASP A 58 6.69 0.22 -6.68
CA ASP A 58 7.77 0.71 -7.52
C ASP A 58 7.26 1.35 -8.81
N SER A 59 5.97 1.27 -9.07
CA SER A 59 5.37 1.66 -10.35
C SER A 59 4.69 3.03 -10.26
N PRO A 60 5.12 3.99 -11.08
CA PRO A 60 4.41 5.27 -11.16
C PRO A 60 2.95 5.11 -11.58
N ARG A 61 2.66 4.12 -12.41
CA ARG A 61 1.29 3.87 -12.89
C ARG A 61 0.39 3.38 -11.76
N ILE A 62 0.88 2.43 -10.97
CA ILE A 62 0.13 1.95 -9.80
C ILE A 62 -0.02 3.07 -8.79
N ALA A 63 1.03 3.86 -8.58
CA ALA A 63 0.98 4.98 -7.66
C ALA A 63 -0.10 5.99 -8.06
N LYS A 64 -0.22 6.27 -9.35
CA LYS A 64 -1.24 7.20 -9.83
C LYS A 64 -2.64 6.67 -9.53
N ILE A 65 -2.88 5.40 -9.81
CA ILE A 65 -4.18 4.77 -9.56
C ILE A 65 -4.48 4.80 -8.07
N ALA A 66 -3.49 4.47 -7.22
CA ALA A 66 -3.68 4.46 -5.78
C ALA A 66 -4.06 5.84 -5.26
N LYS A 67 -3.38 6.88 -5.73
CA LYS A 67 -3.68 8.25 -5.32
C LYS A 67 -5.07 8.68 -5.77
N GLN A 68 -5.47 8.27 -6.96
CA GLN A 68 -6.82 8.58 -7.46
C GLN A 68 -7.89 7.93 -6.58
N CYS A 69 -7.58 6.80 -5.97
CA CYS A 69 -8.50 6.11 -5.06
C CYS A 69 -8.46 6.66 -3.65
N GLY A 70 -7.57 7.61 -3.35
CA GLY A 70 -7.51 8.22 -2.03
C GLY A 70 -6.42 7.69 -1.12
N ALA A 71 -5.59 6.77 -1.58
CA ALA A 71 -4.48 6.26 -0.79
C ALA A 71 -3.25 7.15 -0.94
N GLU A 72 -2.26 6.94 -0.07
CA GLU A 72 -1.00 7.67 -0.12
C GLU A 72 0.08 6.84 -0.78
N VAL A 73 0.94 7.50 -1.53
CA VAL A 73 2.18 6.91 -2.03
C VAL A 73 3.25 7.98 -1.82
N PRO A 74 3.79 8.08 -0.60
CA PRO A 74 4.72 9.17 -0.29
C PRO A 74 6.02 9.11 -1.09
N PHE A 75 6.41 7.92 -1.52
CA PHE A 75 7.58 7.71 -2.38
C PHE A 75 7.46 6.34 -3.04
N LEU A 76 8.20 6.14 -4.11
CA LEU A 76 8.18 4.86 -4.80
C LEU A 76 9.17 3.89 -4.14
N ARG A 77 8.83 2.61 -4.15
CA ARG A 77 9.72 1.56 -3.68
C ARG A 77 10.94 1.49 -4.58
N PRO A 78 12.16 1.45 -4.05
CA PRO A 78 13.35 1.26 -4.89
C PRO A 78 13.30 -0.04 -5.68
N ALA A 79 13.88 -0.03 -6.87
CA ALA A 79 13.85 -1.18 -7.75
C ALA A 79 14.43 -2.44 -7.09
N TYR A 80 15.48 -2.28 -6.29
CA TYR A 80 16.12 -3.44 -5.66
C TYR A 80 15.22 -4.13 -4.64
N LEU A 81 14.14 -3.48 -4.21
CA LEU A 81 13.15 -4.06 -3.30
C LEU A 81 11.89 -4.52 -4.03
N ALA A 82 11.88 -4.44 -5.36
CA ALA A 82 10.70 -4.80 -6.16
C ALA A 82 10.94 -5.99 -7.07
N LYS A 83 12.01 -6.72 -6.86
CA LYS A 83 12.36 -7.90 -7.65
C LYS A 83 11.52 -9.10 -7.22
N ASP A 84 11.43 -10.11 -8.09
CA ASP A 84 10.75 -11.36 -7.75
C ASP A 84 11.35 -12.02 -6.50
N THR A 85 12.65 -11.81 -6.26
CA THR A 85 13.34 -12.37 -5.11
C THR A 85 13.27 -11.49 -3.87
N SER A 86 12.72 -10.29 -3.97
CA SER A 86 12.62 -9.37 -2.84
C SER A 86 11.56 -9.84 -1.86
N ARG A 87 11.83 -9.68 -0.56
CA ARG A 87 10.88 -10.04 0.47
C ARG A 87 10.03 -8.83 0.84
N VAL A 88 8.76 -9.09 1.10
CA VAL A 88 7.83 -8.02 1.50
C VAL A 88 8.31 -7.34 2.79
N VAL A 89 8.85 -8.11 3.73
CA VAL A 89 9.30 -7.55 5.00
C VAL A 89 10.40 -6.51 4.79
N ASP A 90 11.29 -6.72 3.84
CA ASP A 90 12.36 -5.75 3.58
C ASP A 90 11.81 -4.43 3.05
N SER A 91 10.81 -4.51 2.19
CA SER A 91 10.15 -3.32 1.66
C SER A 91 9.39 -2.57 2.76
N VAL A 92 8.72 -3.30 3.62
CA VAL A 92 7.98 -2.70 4.74
C VAL A 92 8.95 -1.97 5.68
N LEU A 93 10.08 -2.61 6.00
CA LEU A 93 11.07 -1.97 6.87
C LEU A 93 11.65 -0.70 6.24
N TYR A 94 11.91 -0.74 4.95
CA TYR A 94 12.38 0.43 4.24
C TYR A 94 11.35 1.57 4.32
N LEU A 95 10.10 1.24 4.08
CA LEU A 95 9.01 2.22 4.14
C LEU A 95 8.92 2.85 5.51
N LEU A 96 8.92 2.03 6.56
CA LEU A 96 8.78 2.52 7.93
C LEU A 96 9.95 3.41 8.34
N LYS A 97 11.16 3.00 8.00
CA LYS A 97 12.34 3.81 8.32
C LYS A 97 12.28 5.17 7.63
N ARG A 98 11.86 5.18 6.38
CA ARG A 98 11.80 6.41 5.62
C ARG A 98 10.72 7.34 6.13
N LEU A 99 9.56 6.79 6.51
CA LEU A 99 8.49 7.60 7.10
C LEU A 99 8.94 8.23 8.41
N GLN A 100 9.67 7.47 9.23
CA GLN A 100 10.19 8.01 10.48
C GLN A 100 11.19 9.14 10.23
N LYS A 101 12.10 8.92 9.27
CA LYS A 101 13.14 9.89 8.96
C LYS A 101 12.57 11.17 8.35
N GLU A 102 11.63 11.02 7.41
CA GLU A 102 11.14 12.16 6.63
C GLU A 102 9.97 12.88 7.28
N GLU A 103 9.13 12.16 8.04
CA GLU A 103 7.91 12.72 8.62
C GLU A 103 7.85 12.62 10.13
N GLY A 104 8.78 11.89 10.75
CA GLY A 104 8.68 11.61 12.17
C GLY A 104 7.53 10.69 12.52
N TYR A 105 7.00 9.97 11.54
CA TYR A 105 5.82 9.12 11.74
C TYR A 105 6.21 7.70 12.13
N VAL A 106 5.64 7.23 13.24
CA VAL A 106 5.85 5.86 13.72
C VAL A 106 4.48 5.27 14.09
N PRO A 107 3.98 4.31 13.29
CA PRO A 107 2.68 3.71 13.62
C PRO A 107 2.79 2.80 14.83
N THR A 108 1.69 2.69 15.58
CA THR A 108 1.60 1.75 16.68
C THR A 108 1.28 0.36 16.16
N TYR A 109 0.41 0.28 15.17
CA TYR A 109 0.00 -0.97 14.56
C TYR A 109 0.09 -0.88 13.05
N ILE A 110 0.45 -2.00 12.43
CA ILE A 110 0.55 -2.10 10.98
C ILE A 110 -0.33 -3.26 10.52
N ILE A 111 -1.16 -2.99 9.53
CA ILE A 111 -1.95 -4.02 8.87
C ILE A 111 -1.41 -4.16 7.47
N LEU A 112 -0.93 -5.35 7.13
CA LEU A 112 -0.40 -5.63 5.81
C LEU A 112 -1.49 -6.32 5.00
N LEU A 113 -1.94 -5.68 3.93
CA LEU A 113 -3.08 -6.14 3.17
C LEU A 113 -2.66 -6.38 1.72
N PRO A 114 -2.79 -7.61 1.20
CA PRO A 114 -2.43 -7.87 -0.20
C PRO A 114 -3.29 -7.06 -1.16
N ALA A 115 -2.70 -6.59 -2.25
CA ALA A 115 -3.38 -5.71 -3.19
C ALA A 115 -4.63 -6.36 -3.83
N THR A 116 -4.63 -7.68 -3.96
CA THR A 116 -5.74 -8.39 -4.59
C THR A 116 -6.56 -9.22 -3.60
N TYR A 117 -6.38 -8.96 -2.31
CA TYR A 117 -6.98 -9.76 -1.24
C TYR A 117 -8.50 -9.94 -1.36
N PRO A 118 -9.29 -8.89 -1.56
CA PRO A 118 -10.75 -9.02 -1.53
C PRO A 118 -11.33 -9.85 -2.67
N LEU A 119 -10.53 -10.15 -3.68
CA LEU A 119 -11.02 -10.83 -4.88
C LEU A 119 -10.68 -12.32 -4.91
N ARG A 120 -10.24 -12.83 -3.82
CA ARG A 120 -9.95 -14.27 -3.73
C ARG A 120 -11.18 -15.09 -3.48
#